data_c9399c5fd0f1ea54d6a83e2d9959d1a2
#
_entry.id   c9399c5fd0f1ea54d6a83e2d9959d1a2
#
_cell.length_a   1.000
_cell.length_b   1.000
_cell.length_c   1.000
_cell.angle_alpha   90.00
_cell.angle_beta   90.00
_cell.angle_gamma   90.00
#
_symmetry.space_group_name_H-M   'P 1'
#
loop_
_entity.id
_entity.type
_entity.pdbx_description
1 polymer ?
#
loop_
_entity_poly.entity_id
_entity_poly.type
_entity_poly.pdbx_seq_one_letter_code
_entity_poly.pdbx_strand_id
1 'polypeptide(L)'
;SVTGSMAFAGGPYNHGALDGVARMVEVLRADDKTEKKTRFGLTSNLSGIFGKQAIALFSNQPNKNGYCFEDITEAVAAVDKPLPVTGDYTGSATVAGYTVVFNKEVPSHGFAYCDTPTGARTVAKSSDKNLLTQMTQEEFVGRTITIHDDRSFS
;
A
#
# COMPACT_ATOMS: atom_id res chain seq x y z
N SER A 1 2.41 10.87 -14.52
CA SER A 1 1.47 11.56 -13.62
C SER A 1 1.32 13.02 -14.03
N VAL A 2 0.20 13.64 -13.69
CA VAL A 2 -0.07 15.06 -14.01
C VAL A 2 0.41 16.01 -12.90
N THR A 3 0.70 15.47 -11.72
CA THR A 3 1.29 16.20 -10.58
C THR A 3 2.44 15.40 -9.98
N GLY A 4 3.29 16.07 -9.21
CA GLY A 4 4.31 15.40 -8.39
C GLY A 4 3.77 14.84 -7.06
N SER A 5 2.45 14.98 -6.82
CA SER A 5 1.79 14.59 -5.58
C SER A 5 2.41 15.29 -4.35
N MET A 6 2.33 14.68 -3.18
CA MET A 6 2.74 15.29 -1.92
C MET A 6 4.23 15.67 -1.86
N ALA A 7 5.09 14.96 -2.60
CA ALA A 7 6.52 15.27 -2.66
C ALA A 7 6.82 16.66 -3.23
N PHE A 8 5.93 17.23 -4.07
CA PHE A 8 6.10 18.52 -4.74
C PHE A 8 5.06 19.55 -4.30
N ALA A 9 3.82 19.13 -4.06
CA ALA A 9 2.73 20.02 -3.65
C ALA A 9 2.68 20.24 -2.13
N GLY A 10 3.39 19.43 -1.37
CA GLY A 10 3.37 19.46 0.09
C GLY A 10 2.17 18.71 0.67
N GLY A 11 2.05 18.75 2.00
CA GLY A 11 0.91 18.24 2.76
C GLY A 11 0.04 19.41 3.22
N PRO A 12 -0.97 19.21 4.01
CA PRO A 12 -1.17 18.12 4.97
C PRO A 12 -1.98 16.95 4.44
N TYR A 13 -1.74 15.78 4.97
CA TYR A 13 -2.47 14.53 4.72
C TYR A 13 -2.71 14.23 3.23
N ASN A 14 -3.98 14.13 2.81
CA ASN A 14 -4.38 13.75 1.46
C ASN A 14 -4.49 14.92 0.48
N HIS A 15 -3.82 16.03 0.73
CA HIS A 15 -3.86 17.20 -0.15
C HIS A 15 -3.48 16.87 -1.60
N GLY A 16 -2.52 15.98 -1.79
CA GLY A 16 -2.12 15.52 -3.12
C GLY A 16 -3.24 14.92 -3.98
N ALA A 17 -4.31 14.41 -3.36
CA ALA A 17 -5.49 13.96 -4.10
C ALA A 17 -6.26 15.13 -4.72
N LEU A 18 -6.45 16.21 -3.96
CA LEU A 18 -7.13 17.42 -4.45
C LEU A 18 -6.33 18.11 -5.54
N ASP A 19 -5.02 18.18 -5.40
CA ASP A 19 -4.12 18.71 -6.44
C ASP A 19 -4.21 17.86 -7.72
N GLY A 20 -4.27 16.54 -7.57
CA GLY A 20 -4.45 15.61 -8.68
C GLY A 20 -5.76 15.85 -9.42
N VAL A 21 -6.85 16.05 -8.68
CA VAL A 21 -8.18 16.36 -9.26
C VAL A 21 -8.15 17.72 -9.95
N ALA A 22 -7.65 18.77 -9.29
CA ALA A 22 -7.58 20.12 -9.86
C ALA A 22 -6.77 20.12 -11.18
N ARG A 23 -5.59 19.51 -11.14
CA ARG A 23 -4.72 19.42 -12.30
C ARG A 23 -5.35 18.59 -13.43
N MET A 24 -6.03 17.49 -13.11
CA MET A 24 -6.72 16.67 -14.10
C MET A 24 -7.83 17.47 -14.82
N VAL A 25 -8.60 18.25 -14.06
CA VAL A 25 -9.63 19.12 -14.63
C VAL A 25 -9.01 20.19 -15.56
N GLU A 26 -7.89 20.81 -15.16
CA GLU A 26 -7.16 21.75 -16.02
C GLU A 26 -6.71 21.10 -17.33
N VAL A 27 -6.08 19.92 -17.25
CA VAL A 27 -5.59 19.18 -18.43
C VAL A 27 -6.73 18.84 -19.37
N LEU A 28 -7.84 18.30 -18.85
CA LEU A 28 -9.00 17.95 -19.67
C LEU A 28 -9.72 19.17 -20.28
N ARG A 29 -9.67 20.32 -19.60
CA ARG A 29 -10.23 21.58 -20.11
C ARG A 29 -9.35 22.27 -21.15
N ALA A 30 -8.03 22.14 -21.02
CA ALA A 30 -7.05 22.68 -21.95
C ALA A 30 -6.95 21.87 -23.25
N ASP A 31 -7.54 20.66 -23.24
CA ASP A 31 -7.53 19.78 -24.41
C ASP A 31 -8.25 20.41 -25.61
N ASP A 32 -7.69 20.19 -26.78
CA ASP A 32 -8.23 20.80 -28.02
C ASP A 32 -9.66 20.33 -28.24
N LYS A 33 -10.59 21.29 -28.14
CA LYS A 33 -12.03 21.08 -28.35
C LYS A 33 -12.38 20.85 -29.82
N THR A 34 -11.43 21.02 -30.74
CA THR A 34 -11.63 20.78 -32.17
C THR A 34 -11.67 19.29 -32.52
N GLU A 35 -10.95 18.47 -31.77
CA GLU A 35 -11.05 17.02 -31.87
C GLU A 35 -12.22 16.51 -30.99
N LYS A 36 -13.29 16.03 -31.61
CA LYS A 36 -14.44 15.39 -30.94
C LYS A 36 -14.10 14.05 -30.25
N LYS A 37 -12.87 13.90 -29.82
CA LYS A 37 -12.40 12.67 -29.18
C LYS A 37 -12.65 12.73 -27.66
N THR A 38 -13.33 11.72 -27.14
CA THR A 38 -13.48 11.57 -25.70
C THR A 38 -12.14 11.22 -25.07
N ARG A 39 -11.74 11.99 -24.06
CA ARG A 39 -10.54 11.74 -23.25
C ARG A 39 -10.92 11.54 -21.81
N PHE A 40 -10.19 10.67 -21.16
CA PHE A 40 -10.41 10.32 -19.76
C PHE A 40 -9.19 10.66 -18.92
N GLY A 41 -9.44 11.07 -17.70
CA GLY A 41 -8.44 11.25 -16.65
C GLY A 41 -8.82 10.44 -15.42
N LEU A 42 -7.84 9.77 -14.82
CA LEU A 42 -8.04 8.97 -13.62
C LEU A 42 -7.23 9.57 -12.48
N THR A 43 -7.86 9.72 -11.34
CA THR A 43 -7.17 10.02 -10.07
C THR A 43 -7.44 8.89 -9.10
N SER A 44 -6.39 8.49 -8.39
CA SER A 44 -6.48 7.51 -7.32
C SER A 44 -5.95 8.11 -6.02
N ASN A 45 -6.56 7.76 -4.92
CA ASN A 45 -6.14 8.18 -3.60
C ASN A 45 -6.13 7.02 -2.63
N LEU A 46 -5.12 7.02 -1.77
CA LEU A 46 -5.02 6.10 -0.65
C LEU A 46 -5.46 6.82 0.62
N SER A 47 -6.24 6.15 1.44
CA SER A 47 -6.49 6.56 2.82
C SER A 47 -5.24 6.33 3.68
N GLY A 48 -5.31 6.55 4.98
CA GLY A 48 -4.23 6.22 5.92
C GLY A 48 -3.85 4.74 5.98
N ILE A 49 -4.59 3.87 5.31
CA ILE A 49 -4.32 2.43 5.18
C ILE A 49 -4.33 2.06 3.69
N PHE A 50 -3.32 1.32 3.24
CA PHE A 50 -3.18 0.92 1.83
C PHE A 50 -4.39 0.18 1.25
N GLY A 51 -5.13 -0.57 2.07
CA GLY A 51 -6.33 -1.29 1.64
C GLY A 51 -7.56 -0.43 1.39
N LYS A 52 -7.53 0.87 1.73
CA LYS A 52 -8.65 1.79 1.51
C LYS A 52 -8.31 2.76 0.40
N GLN A 53 -8.85 2.50 -0.77
CA GLN A 53 -8.58 3.29 -1.97
C GLN A 53 -9.88 3.92 -2.50
N ALA A 54 -9.74 5.07 -3.12
CA ALA A 54 -10.79 5.69 -3.92
C ALA A 54 -10.22 6.05 -5.30
N ILE A 55 -11.04 5.85 -6.32
CA ILE A 55 -10.70 6.16 -7.70
C ILE A 55 -11.77 7.07 -8.25
N ALA A 56 -11.38 8.15 -8.92
CA ALA A 56 -12.28 9.02 -9.65
C ALA A 56 -11.87 9.08 -11.12
N LEU A 57 -12.87 8.90 -11.99
CA LEU A 57 -12.73 9.01 -13.44
C LEU A 57 -13.37 10.31 -13.91
N PHE A 58 -12.61 11.09 -14.66
CA PHE A 58 -13.02 12.35 -15.26
C PHE A 58 -13.02 12.23 -16.77
N SER A 59 -13.86 13.03 -17.44
CA SER A 59 -13.91 13.09 -18.90
C SER A 59 -14.11 14.53 -19.38
N ASN A 60 -13.58 14.85 -20.57
CA ASN A 60 -13.85 16.09 -21.26
C ASN A 60 -15.24 16.12 -21.93
N GLN A 61 -15.99 15.02 -21.89
CA GLN A 61 -17.35 14.89 -22.37
C GLN A 61 -18.29 14.48 -21.24
N PRO A 62 -19.53 14.98 -21.21
CA PRO A 62 -20.51 14.56 -20.22
C PRO A 62 -20.77 13.05 -20.27
N ASN A 63 -20.88 12.43 -19.12
CA ASN A 63 -21.38 11.06 -19.05
C ASN A 63 -22.89 11.06 -19.37
N LYS A 64 -23.30 10.21 -20.32
CA LYS A 64 -24.72 10.10 -20.74
C LYS A 64 -25.65 9.69 -19.60
N ASN A 65 -25.12 8.94 -18.63
CA ASN A 65 -25.85 8.49 -17.46
C ASN A 65 -25.73 9.43 -16.25
N GLY A 66 -25.09 10.61 -16.43
CA GLY A 66 -24.84 11.57 -15.34
C GLY A 66 -23.70 11.14 -14.41
N TYR A 67 -23.75 11.66 -13.18
CA TYR A 67 -22.80 11.28 -12.13
C TYR A 67 -23.06 9.85 -11.67
N CYS A 68 -21.99 9.07 -11.53
CA CYS A 68 -22.03 7.70 -11.02
C CYS A 68 -21.13 7.62 -9.78
N PHE A 69 -21.63 7.00 -8.73
CA PHE A 69 -20.86 6.61 -7.55
C PHE A 69 -21.21 5.17 -7.22
N GLU A 70 -20.20 4.38 -6.95
CA GLU A 70 -20.36 2.96 -6.60
C GLU A 70 -19.35 2.59 -5.51
N ASP A 71 -19.81 1.90 -4.48
CA ASP A 71 -18.96 1.21 -3.53
C ASP A 71 -18.75 -0.23 -4.04
N ILE A 72 -17.54 -0.50 -4.51
CA ILE A 72 -17.15 -1.81 -5.07
C ILE A 72 -16.43 -2.71 -4.05
N THR A 73 -16.49 -2.37 -2.76
CA THR A 73 -15.75 -3.10 -1.70
C THR A 73 -16.09 -4.60 -1.71
N GLU A 74 -17.36 -4.95 -1.80
CA GLU A 74 -17.78 -6.35 -1.83
C GLU A 74 -17.36 -7.07 -3.12
N ALA A 75 -17.44 -6.40 -4.25
CA ALA A 75 -17.01 -6.96 -5.53
C ALA A 75 -15.50 -7.24 -5.55
N VAL A 76 -14.70 -6.34 -4.98
CA VAL A 76 -13.26 -6.54 -4.82
C VAL A 76 -12.96 -7.69 -3.86
N ALA A 77 -13.63 -7.75 -2.70
CA ALA A 77 -13.45 -8.81 -1.72
C ALA A 77 -13.84 -10.21 -2.23
N ALA A 78 -14.76 -10.28 -3.19
CA ALA A 78 -15.12 -11.53 -3.82
C ALA A 78 -14.03 -12.11 -4.72
N VAL A 79 -13.21 -11.23 -5.32
CA VAL A 79 -12.12 -11.60 -6.24
C VAL A 79 -10.79 -11.70 -5.52
N ASP A 80 -10.49 -10.71 -4.68
CA ASP A 80 -9.23 -10.61 -3.93
C ASP A 80 -9.47 -10.99 -2.47
N LYS A 81 -9.36 -12.28 -2.18
CA LYS A 81 -9.55 -12.79 -0.83
C LYS A 81 -8.35 -12.44 0.04
N PRO A 82 -8.58 -11.80 1.20
CA PRO A 82 -7.50 -11.53 2.13
C PRO A 82 -6.87 -12.85 2.62
N LEU A 83 -5.54 -12.83 2.78
CA LEU A 83 -4.84 -13.96 3.38
C LEU A 83 -5.30 -14.15 4.84
N PRO A 84 -5.52 -15.39 5.29
CA PRO A 84 -5.79 -15.66 6.69
C PRO A 84 -4.63 -15.13 7.55
N VAL A 85 -4.96 -14.51 8.68
CA VAL A 85 -3.96 -14.01 9.63
C VAL A 85 -4.07 -14.82 10.92
N THR A 86 -2.94 -15.25 11.44
CA THR A 86 -2.86 -15.95 12.73
C THR A 86 -1.94 -15.17 13.70
N GLY A 87 -2.40 -15.01 14.94
CA GLY A 87 -1.64 -14.34 16.00
C GLY A 87 -0.75 -15.29 16.80
N ASP A 88 -1.10 -16.57 16.84
CA ASP A 88 -0.47 -17.54 17.76
C ASP A 88 0.16 -18.68 16.94
N TYR A 89 1.18 -18.32 16.19
CA TYR A 89 1.94 -19.28 15.38
C TYR A 89 3.35 -19.45 15.95
N THR A 90 3.76 -20.71 16.09
CA THR A 90 5.10 -21.13 16.47
C THR A 90 5.62 -22.13 15.44
N GLY A 91 6.87 -22.00 15.08
CA GLY A 91 7.51 -22.90 14.11
C GLY A 91 8.15 -22.18 12.93
N SER A 92 8.46 -22.96 11.90
CA SER A 92 9.13 -22.47 10.70
C SER A 92 8.18 -21.67 9.81
N ALA A 93 8.59 -20.48 9.35
CA ALA A 93 7.82 -19.64 8.45
C ALA A 93 8.74 -18.92 7.46
N THR A 94 8.19 -18.54 6.30
CA THR A 94 8.94 -17.83 5.26
C THR A 94 8.68 -16.32 5.36
N VAL A 95 9.73 -15.53 5.40
CA VAL A 95 9.62 -14.06 5.44
C VAL A 95 9.04 -13.54 4.12
N ALA A 96 7.88 -12.89 4.20
CA ALA A 96 7.22 -12.23 3.08
C ALA A 96 7.53 -10.73 3.00
N GLY A 97 7.94 -10.15 4.11
CA GLY A 97 8.37 -8.76 4.22
C GLY A 97 8.90 -8.47 5.61
N TYR A 98 9.76 -7.47 5.74
CA TYR A 98 10.34 -7.14 7.03
C TYR A 98 10.68 -5.65 7.13
N THR A 99 10.94 -5.21 8.35
CA THR A 99 11.47 -3.88 8.62
C THR A 99 12.30 -3.87 9.90
N VAL A 100 13.24 -2.95 9.98
CA VAL A 100 14.02 -2.68 11.20
C VAL A 100 13.70 -1.27 11.68
N VAL A 101 13.27 -1.17 12.91
CA VAL A 101 13.01 0.11 13.60
C VAL A 101 14.26 0.58 14.29
N PHE A 102 14.61 1.82 14.08
CA PHE A 102 15.77 2.46 14.68
C PHE A 102 15.33 3.38 15.83
N ASN A 103 16.07 3.35 16.92
CA ASN A 103 16.02 4.37 17.95
C ASN A 103 17.25 5.27 17.76
N LYS A 104 17.01 6.50 17.26
CA LYS A 104 18.06 7.36 16.70
C LYS A 104 18.77 6.63 15.57
N GLU A 105 20.04 6.34 15.66
CA GLU A 105 20.82 5.66 14.63
C GLU A 105 21.09 4.18 14.92
N VAL A 106 20.50 3.63 16.02
CA VAL A 106 20.74 2.27 16.46
C VAL A 106 19.52 1.38 16.20
N PRO A 107 19.68 0.20 15.53
CA PRO A 107 18.62 -0.77 15.39
C PRO A 107 18.06 -1.17 16.75
N SER A 108 16.75 -1.12 16.91
CA SER A 108 16.03 -1.35 18.16
C SER A 108 15.18 -2.62 18.11
N HIS A 109 14.39 -2.76 17.07
CA HIS A 109 13.48 -3.89 16.87
C HIS A 109 13.38 -4.24 15.40
N GLY A 110 13.29 -5.52 15.09
CA GLY A 110 12.94 -6.04 13.79
C GLY A 110 11.54 -6.63 13.82
N PHE A 111 10.78 -6.42 12.74
CA PHE A 111 9.50 -7.07 12.51
C PHE A 111 9.55 -7.83 11.20
N ALA A 112 9.04 -9.04 11.20
CA ALA A 112 8.92 -9.86 10.00
C ALA A 112 7.45 -10.28 9.80
N TYR A 113 6.92 -10.04 8.60
CA TYR A 113 5.68 -10.64 8.13
C TYR A 113 6.04 -11.97 7.48
N CYS A 114 5.43 -13.05 7.94
CA CYS A 114 5.83 -14.39 7.55
C CYS A 114 4.63 -15.18 7.04
N ASP A 115 4.86 -15.94 5.99
CA ASP A 115 3.90 -16.92 5.48
C ASP A 115 4.16 -18.26 6.15
N THR A 116 3.13 -18.80 6.80
CA THR A 116 3.17 -20.11 7.45
C THR A 116 2.99 -21.23 6.42
N PRO A 117 3.42 -22.47 6.70
CA PRO A 117 3.20 -23.60 5.81
C PRO A 117 1.71 -23.89 5.53
N THR A 118 0.81 -23.40 6.40
CA THR A 118 -0.66 -23.56 6.22
C THR A 118 -1.28 -22.49 5.34
N GLY A 119 -0.48 -21.54 4.80
CA GLY A 119 -0.97 -20.47 3.95
C GLY A 119 -1.56 -19.27 4.71
N ALA A 120 -1.41 -19.23 6.02
CA ALA A 120 -1.76 -18.06 6.83
C ALA A 120 -0.55 -17.11 6.97
N ARG A 121 -0.81 -15.84 7.26
CA ARG A 121 0.22 -14.84 7.55
C ARG A 121 0.30 -14.55 9.03
N THR A 122 1.50 -14.40 9.55
CA THR A 122 1.78 -14.02 10.92
C THR A 122 2.81 -12.91 11.00
N VAL A 123 2.96 -12.30 12.17
CA VAL A 123 3.98 -11.28 12.47
C VAL A 123 4.82 -11.73 13.63
N ALA A 124 6.12 -11.67 13.45
CA ALA A 124 7.10 -11.92 14.51
C ALA A 124 7.98 -10.70 14.71
N LYS A 125 8.58 -10.58 15.90
CA LYS A 125 9.48 -9.48 16.25
C LYS A 125 10.79 -10.02 16.83
N SER A 126 11.87 -9.28 16.67
CA SER A 126 13.14 -9.58 17.33
C SER A 126 13.79 -8.30 17.84
N SER A 127 14.55 -8.44 18.95
CA SER A 127 15.43 -7.40 19.47
C SER A 127 16.89 -7.87 19.53
N ASP A 128 17.20 -9.00 18.93
CA ASP A 128 18.58 -9.50 18.80
C ASP A 128 19.40 -8.58 17.91
N LYS A 129 20.42 -7.95 18.47
CA LYS A 129 21.22 -6.94 17.78
C LYS A 129 21.98 -7.48 16.57
N ASN A 130 22.43 -8.75 16.62
CA ASN A 130 23.17 -9.35 15.51
C ASN A 130 22.22 -9.62 14.36
N LEU A 131 21.05 -10.17 14.65
CA LEU A 131 20.00 -10.42 13.67
C LEU A 131 19.52 -9.09 13.04
N LEU A 132 19.28 -8.05 13.85
CA LEU A 132 18.90 -6.73 13.35
C LEU A 132 19.97 -6.13 12.43
N THR A 133 21.23 -6.31 12.76
CA THR A 133 22.33 -5.86 11.90
C THR A 133 22.32 -6.60 10.57
N GLN A 134 22.15 -7.92 10.58
CA GLN A 134 21.99 -8.70 9.34
C GLN A 134 20.79 -8.24 8.50
N MET A 135 19.65 -8.00 9.13
CA MET A 135 18.44 -7.50 8.44
C MET A 135 18.64 -6.14 7.77
N THR A 136 19.60 -5.34 8.21
CA THR A 136 19.93 -4.05 7.56
C THR A 136 20.94 -4.19 6.42
N GLN A 137 21.66 -5.29 6.35
CA GLN A 137 22.75 -5.51 5.41
C GLN A 137 22.39 -6.52 4.32
N GLU A 138 21.44 -7.41 4.59
CA GLU A 138 21.10 -8.53 3.74
C GLU A 138 19.59 -8.59 3.47
N GLU A 139 19.22 -9.17 2.34
CA GLU A 139 17.82 -9.42 2.00
C GLU A 139 17.27 -10.59 2.81
N PHE A 140 16.13 -10.36 3.49
CA PHE A 140 15.46 -11.37 4.30
C PHE A 140 14.18 -11.94 3.66
N VAL A 141 13.60 -11.29 2.67
CA VAL A 141 12.43 -11.83 1.97
C VAL A 141 12.79 -13.18 1.33
N GLY A 142 11.94 -14.15 1.54
CA GLY A 142 12.13 -15.52 1.06
C GLY A 142 12.97 -16.42 2.00
N ARG A 143 13.58 -15.86 3.06
CA ARG A 143 14.27 -16.70 4.07
C ARG A 143 13.28 -17.42 4.96
N THR A 144 13.69 -18.59 5.38
CA THR A 144 12.98 -19.34 6.42
C THR A 144 13.54 -18.95 7.79
N ILE A 145 12.65 -18.61 8.72
CA ILE A 145 12.97 -18.27 10.10
C ILE A 145 12.17 -19.16 11.05
N THR A 146 12.60 -19.24 12.29
CA THR A 146 11.86 -19.93 13.35
C THR A 146 11.18 -18.90 14.24
N ILE A 147 9.86 -19.02 14.38
CA ILE A 147 9.05 -18.18 15.27
C ILE A 147 8.82 -18.96 16.58
N HIS A 148 9.10 -18.31 17.70
CA HIS A 148 9.01 -18.85 19.05
C HIS A 148 7.67 -18.48 19.73
N ASP A 149 7.37 -19.12 20.85
CA ASP A 149 6.11 -18.93 21.60
C ASP A 149 5.87 -17.49 22.07
N ASP A 150 6.94 -16.74 22.30
CA ASP A 150 6.89 -15.32 22.67
C ASP A 150 6.79 -14.38 21.46
N ARG A 151 6.56 -14.96 20.27
CA ARG A 151 6.56 -14.28 18.97
C ARG A 151 7.89 -13.66 18.58
N SER A 152 8.97 -14.04 19.24
CA SER A 152 10.31 -13.71 18.76
C SER A 152 10.68 -14.60 17.58
N PHE A 153 11.70 -14.20 16.79
CA PHE A 153 12.21 -15.02 15.72
C PHE A 153 13.75 -15.02 15.68
N SER A 154 14.26 -16.10 15.16
CA SER A 154 15.70 -16.32 14.94
C SER A 154 15.95 -16.93 13.54
#